data_289265ab7c4dd83dba598937a3c789a2
#
_entry.id   289265ab7c4dd83dba598937a3c789a2
#
_cell.length_a   1.000
_cell.length_b   1.000
_cell.length_c   1.000
_cell.angle_alpha   90.00
_cell.angle_beta   90.00
_cell.angle_gamma   90.00
#
_symmetry.space_group_name_H-M   'P 1'
#
loop_
_entity.id
_entity.type
_entity.pdbx_description
1 polymer ?
#
loop_
_entity_poly.entity_id
_entity_poly.type
_entity_poly.pdbx_seq_one_letter_code
_entity_poly.pdbx_strand_id
1 'polypeptide(L)'
;MAAALGENVDVKSKKGMMIVDMGAGTTEITVITMGGIVVSKLLKVGGNTINASICQLVKERHHLVIGDKTAEYLKLELGHAIPGQGRSKTVFGRDVITGLPSKAEVSDHLVFDSMKNYLFQVVRTIRNIMETIPPELSGDIIENGIYLSLIHI
;
A
#
# COMPACT_ATOMS: atom_id res chain seq x y z
N MET A 1 -5.01 8.60 15.13
CA MET A 1 -4.43 9.30 16.28
C MET A 1 -3.12 8.67 16.76
N ALA A 2 -3.05 7.36 17.03
CA ALA A 2 -1.81 6.69 17.47
C ALA A 2 -0.65 6.82 16.45
N ALA A 3 -0.92 6.64 15.15
CA ALA A 3 0.08 6.81 14.08
C ALA A 3 0.69 8.24 14.07
N ALA A 4 -0.14 9.27 14.28
CA ALA A 4 0.33 10.66 14.36
C ALA A 4 1.28 10.91 15.54
N LEU A 5 1.02 10.28 16.69
CA LEU A 5 1.88 10.39 17.86
C LEU A 5 3.20 9.63 17.67
N GLY A 6 3.20 8.52 16.94
CA GLY A 6 4.40 7.74 16.65
C GLY A 6 5.39 8.44 15.72
N GLU A 7 4.90 9.29 14.81
CA GLU A 7 5.71 10.04 13.84
C GLU A 7 6.21 11.42 14.37
N ASN A 8 6.08 11.71 15.68
CA ASN A 8 6.40 13.03 16.29
C ASN A 8 5.68 14.21 15.61
N VAL A 9 4.51 13.97 15.03
CA VAL A 9 3.72 15.01 14.37
C VAL A 9 3.03 15.86 15.43
N ASP A 10 3.13 17.18 15.35
CA ASP A 10 2.43 18.07 16.27
C ASP A 10 0.93 18.09 15.99
N VAL A 11 0.22 17.10 16.57
CA VAL A 11 -1.26 16.97 16.45
C VAL A 11 -2.04 18.16 17.01
N LYS A 12 -1.42 19.03 17.81
CA LYS A 12 -2.04 20.26 18.34
C LYS A 12 -1.87 21.45 17.42
N SER A 13 -1.15 21.30 16.31
CA SER A 13 -1.00 22.34 15.31
C SER A 13 -2.36 22.82 14.84
N LYS A 14 -2.48 24.14 14.61
CA LYS A 14 -3.65 24.73 13.95
C LYS A 14 -3.73 24.40 12.46
N LYS A 15 -2.61 23.96 11.88
CA LYS A 15 -2.52 23.56 10.47
C LYS A 15 -3.12 22.18 10.29
N GLY A 16 -3.86 22.02 9.19
CA GLY A 16 -4.39 20.73 8.76
C GLY A 16 -3.28 19.79 8.32
N MET A 17 -3.41 18.51 8.66
CA MET A 17 -2.49 17.46 8.23
C MET A 17 -3.25 16.20 7.83
N MET A 18 -2.73 15.47 6.85
CA MET A 18 -3.26 14.18 6.42
C MET A 18 -2.28 13.08 6.77
N ILE A 19 -2.81 12.01 7.34
CA ILE A 19 -2.06 10.80 7.68
C ILE A 19 -2.67 9.63 6.94
N VAL A 20 -1.83 8.84 6.28
CA VAL A 20 -2.20 7.59 5.62
C VAL A 20 -1.48 6.47 6.34
N ASP A 21 -2.23 5.66 7.08
CA ASP A 21 -1.70 4.51 7.83
C ASP A 21 -2.00 3.23 7.06
N MET A 22 -0.97 2.61 6.51
CA MET A 22 -1.06 1.40 5.70
C MET A 22 -0.69 0.18 6.53
N GLY A 23 -1.71 -0.54 7.02
CA GLY A 23 -1.55 -1.77 7.77
C GLY A 23 -1.56 -3.03 6.88
N ALA A 24 -1.49 -4.19 7.53
CA ALA A 24 -1.55 -5.49 6.85
C ALA A 24 -2.92 -5.74 6.18
N GLY A 25 -4.02 -5.47 6.89
CA GLY A 25 -5.38 -5.73 6.39
C GLY A 25 -6.18 -4.49 5.99
N THR A 26 -5.78 -3.32 6.46
CA THR A 26 -6.53 -2.07 6.28
C THR A 26 -5.61 -0.90 6.00
N THR A 27 -6.15 0.11 5.35
CA THR A 27 -5.50 1.41 5.17
C THR A 27 -6.45 2.48 5.71
N GLU A 28 -5.98 3.27 6.66
CA GLU A 28 -6.74 4.39 7.22
C GLU A 28 -6.17 5.72 6.73
N ILE A 29 -7.06 6.59 6.25
CA ILE A 29 -6.71 7.94 5.79
C ILE A 29 -7.45 8.93 6.68
N THR A 30 -6.71 9.72 7.44
CA THR A 30 -7.26 10.63 8.45
C THR A 30 -6.74 12.05 8.25
N VAL A 31 -7.63 13.02 8.30
CA VAL A 31 -7.30 14.45 8.34
C VAL A 31 -7.52 14.97 9.75
N ILE A 32 -6.51 15.64 10.28
CA ILE A 32 -6.47 16.15 11.66
C ILE A 32 -6.17 17.66 11.62
N THR A 33 -6.81 18.42 12.49
CA THR A 33 -6.47 19.82 12.78
C THR A 33 -6.82 20.13 14.24
N MET A 34 -6.06 20.98 14.89
CA MET A 34 -6.28 21.42 16.30
C MET A 34 -6.48 20.23 17.27
N GLY A 35 -5.81 19.11 17.04
CA GLY A 35 -5.95 17.90 17.85
C GLY A 35 -7.25 17.11 17.65
N GLY A 36 -8.11 17.51 16.71
CA GLY A 36 -9.35 16.83 16.34
C GLY A 36 -9.30 16.16 14.98
N ILE A 37 -10.03 15.04 14.84
CA ILE A 37 -10.23 14.38 13.55
C ILE A 37 -11.33 15.10 12.80
N VAL A 38 -11.02 15.58 11.60
CA VAL A 38 -11.99 16.22 10.69
C VAL A 38 -12.71 15.16 9.87
N VAL A 39 -11.92 14.23 9.28
CA VAL A 39 -12.46 13.12 8.51
C VAL A 39 -11.52 11.92 8.66
N SER A 40 -12.10 10.72 8.71
CA SER A 40 -11.36 9.46 8.63
C SER A 40 -12.06 8.52 7.67
N LYS A 41 -11.29 7.84 6.82
CA LYS A 41 -11.75 6.82 5.89
C LYS A 41 -10.94 5.57 6.09
N LEU A 42 -11.62 4.45 6.29
CA LEU A 42 -11.03 3.13 6.40
C LEU A 42 -11.27 2.35 5.10
N LEU A 43 -10.19 1.91 4.48
CA LEU A 43 -10.19 0.97 3.36
C LEU A 43 -9.89 -0.43 3.90
N LYS A 44 -10.68 -1.42 3.53
CA LYS A 44 -10.45 -2.84 3.89
C LYS A 44 -9.46 -3.49 2.92
N VAL A 45 -8.37 -2.80 2.65
CA VAL A 45 -7.26 -3.23 1.79
C VAL A 45 -5.94 -2.82 2.45
N GLY A 46 -4.92 -3.66 2.31
CA GLY A 46 -3.63 -3.43 2.93
C GLY A 46 -2.55 -4.36 2.34
N GLY A 47 -1.47 -4.56 3.06
CA GLY A 47 -0.35 -5.40 2.63
C GLY A 47 -0.74 -6.82 2.23
N ASN A 48 -1.70 -7.43 2.94
CA ASN A 48 -2.21 -8.77 2.62
C ASN A 48 -2.95 -8.82 1.28
N THR A 49 -3.64 -7.75 0.91
CA THR A 49 -4.30 -7.63 -0.41
C THR A 49 -3.28 -7.66 -1.54
N ILE A 50 -2.14 -7.00 -1.34
CA ILE A 50 -1.02 -7.02 -2.28
C ILE A 50 -0.42 -8.42 -2.39
N ASN A 51 -0.17 -9.10 -1.26
CA ASN A 51 0.36 -10.45 -1.25
C ASN A 51 -0.55 -11.42 -2.03
N ALA A 52 -1.87 -11.37 -1.76
CA ALA A 52 -2.85 -12.17 -2.48
C ALA A 52 -2.84 -11.91 -4.00
N SER A 53 -2.73 -10.63 -4.41
CA SER A 53 -2.63 -10.25 -5.81
C SER A 53 -1.34 -10.76 -6.47
N ILE A 54 -0.20 -10.72 -5.75
CA ILE A 54 1.07 -11.30 -6.23
C ILE A 54 0.93 -12.80 -6.43
N CYS A 55 0.39 -13.54 -5.45
CA CYS A 55 0.16 -14.98 -5.57
C CYS A 55 -0.70 -15.32 -6.78
N GLN A 56 -1.78 -14.55 -6.99
CA GLN A 56 -2.67 -14.76 -8.13
C GLN A 56 -1.97 -14.50 -9.46
N LEU A 57 -1.27 -13.37 -9.64
CA LEU A 57 -0.59 -13.05 -10.89
C LEU A 57 0.57 -14.00 -11.20
N VAL A 58 1.31 -14.46 -10.19
CA VAL A 58 2.35 -15.49 -10.38
C VAL A 58 1.71 -16.80 -10.85
N LYS A 59 0.57 -17.19 -10.25
CA LYS A 59 -0.17 -18.37 -10.69
C LYS A 59 -0.68 -18.24 -12.13
N GLU A 60 -1.20 -17.09 -12.51
CA GLU A 60 -1.74 -16.85 -13.85
C GLU A 60 -0.66 -16.78 -14.93
N ARG A 61 0.46 -16.07 -14.66
CA ARG A 61 1.50 -15.82 -15.69
C ARG A 61 2.58 -16.88 -15.74
N HIS A 62 2.87 -17.54 -14.61
CA HIS A 62 3.96 -18.52 -14.50
C HIS A 62 3.47 -19.94 -14.18
N HIS A 63 2.16 -20.15 -14.04
CA HIS A 63 1.55 -21.42 -13.63
C HIS A 63 2.15 -21.98 -12.34
N LEU A 64 2.61 -21.09 -11.45
CA LEU A 64 3.29 -21.43 -10.21
C LEU A 64 2.49 -20.99 -8.99
N VAL A 65 2.15 -21.91 -8.10
CA VAL A 65 1.55 -21.61 -6.81
C VAL A 65 2.66 -21.30 -5.81
N ILE A 66 2.65 -20.07 -5.28
CA ILE A 66 3.56 -19.64 -4.22
C ILE A 66 2.79 -19.35 -2.92
N GLY A 67 3.48 -19.41 -1.79
CA GLY A 67 2.90 -19.08 -0.49
C GLY A 67 2.99 -17.59 -0.16
N ASP A 68 2.23 -17.17 0.87
CA ASP A 68 2.15 -15.78 1.35
C ASP A 68 3.52 -15.19 1.70
N LYS A 69 4.39 -15.97 2.38
CA LYS A 69 5.76 -15.54 2.72
C LYS A 69 6.61 -15.22 1.49
N THR A 70 6.43 -16.00 0.42
CA THR A 70 7.13 -15.77 -0.84
C THR A 70 6.58 -14.51 -1.54
N ALA A 71 5.26 -14.31 -1.51
CA ALA A 71 4.64 -13.10 -2.05
C ALA A 71 5.09 -11.85 -1.28
N GLU A 72 5.17 -11.92 0.04
CA GLU A 72 5.69 -10.84 0.87
C GLU A 72 7.16 -10.54 0.58
N TYR A 73 7.99 -11.55 0.44
CA TYR A 73 9.37 -11.40 -0.01
C TYR A 73 9.47 -10.67 -1.36
N LEU A 74 8.66 -11.09 -2.35
CA LEU A 74 8.61 -10.43 -3.66
C LEU A 74 8.17 -8.96 -3.55
N LYS A 75 7.17 -8.68 -2.72
CA LYS A 75 6.70 -7.33 -2.45
C LYS A 75 7.80 -6.43 -1.88
N LEU A 76 8.57 -6.92 -0.90
CA LEU A 76 9.64 -6.17 -0.26
C LEU A 76 10.84 -5.94 -1.19
N GLU A 77 11.20 -6.96 -1.99
CA GLU A 77 12.38 -6.90 -2.86
C GLU A 77 12.15 -6.19 -4.19
N LEU A 78 10.94 -6.33 -4.77
CA LEU A 78 10.61 -5.86 -6.11
C LEU A 78 9.49 -4.82 -6.15
N GLY A 79 8.83 -4.54 -5.01
CA GLY A 79 7.71 -3.61 -4.97
C GLY A 79 8.12 -2.17 -5.22
N HIS A 80 7.41 -1.50 -6.11
CA HIS A 80 7.56 -0.06 -6.38
C HIS A 80 6.20 0.55 -6.72
N ALA A 81 6.03 1.83 -6.40
CA ALA A 81 4.83 2.60 -6.76
C ALA A 81 4.89 3.18 -8.19
N ILE A 82 6.02 3.07 -8.86
CA ILE A 82 6.27 3.50 -10.25
C ILE A 82 6.67 2.30 -11.11
N PRO A 83 6.59 2.37 -12.46
CA PRO A 83 7.02 1.28 -13.32
C PRO A 83 8.43 0.78 -12.99
N GLY A 84 8.62 -0.53 -13.03
CA GLY A 84 9.83 -1.19 -12.58
C GLY A 84 11.09 -0.87 -13.39
N GLN A 85 12.24 -1.22 -12.84
CA GLN A 85 13.57 -0.98 -13.43
C GLN A 85 14.16 -2.21 -14.13
N GLY A 86 13.35 -3.24 -14.38
CA GLY A 86 13.79 -4.48 -15.03
C GLY A 86 14.49 -5.47 -14.08
N ARG A 87 14.22 -5.38 -12.76
CA ARG A 87 14.71 -6.35 -11.78
C ARG A 87 13.84 -7.60 -11.77
N SER A 88 14.44 -8.74 -11.41
CA SER A 88 13.72 -9.99 -11.24
C SER A 88 14.27 -10.79 -10.06
N LYS A 89 13.47 -11.72 -9.57
CA LYS A 89 13.84 -12.68 -8.51
C LYS A 89 13.32 -14.06 -8.86
N THR A 90 14.16 -15.08 -8.64
CA THR A 90 13.75 -16.47 -8.76
C THR A 90 13.04 -16.90 -7.47
N VAL A 91 11.86 -17.48 -7.62
CA VAL A 91 11.06 -18.04 -6.52
C VAL A 91 10.73 -19.51 -6.79
N PHE A 92 10.50 -20.23 -5.72
CA PHE A 92 10.13 -21.64 -5.77
C PHE A 92 8.66 -21.81 -5.34
N GLY A 93 7.99 -22.75 -5.95
CA GLY A 93 6.61 -23.06 -5.68
C GLY A 93 6.21 -24.41 -6.22
N ARG A 94 4.92 -24.60 -6.43
CA ARG A 94 4.34 -25.81 -7.02
C ARG A 94 3.73 -25.48 -8.36
N ASP A 95 4.13 -26.21 -9.39
CA ASP A 95 3.52 -26.10 -10.72
C ASP A 95 2.03 -26.50 -10.67
N VAL A 96 1.17 -25.70 -11.30
CA VAL A 96 -0.28 -25.89 -11.29
C VAL A 96 -0.71 -27.14 -12.07
N ILE A 97 0.03 -27.47 -13.13
CA ILE A 97 -0.34 -28.54 -14.06
C ILE A 97 0.16 -29.89 -13.54
N THR A 98 1.44 -29.97 -13.20
CA THR A 98 2.08 -31.23 -12.78
C THR A 98 1.96 -31.49 -11.27
N GLY A 99 1.70 -30.48 -10.47
CA GLY A 99 1.70 -30.57 -9.00
C GLY A 99 3.08 -30.72 -8.38
N LEU A 100 4.15 -30.72 -9.18
CA LEU A 100 5.53 -30.92 -8.71
C LEU A 100 6.19 -29.60 -8.30
N PRO A 101 7.25 -29.65 -7.46
CA PRO A 101 8.06 -28.47 -7.16
C PRO A 101 8.65 -27.87 -8.44
N SER A 102 8.58 -26.57 -8.58
CA SER A 102 9.09 -25.82 -9.73
C SER A 102 9.59 -24.44 -9.29
N LYS A 103 10.19 -23.71 -10.21
CA LYS A 103 10.69 -22.36 -10.00
C LYS A 103 10.25 -21.44 -11.14
N ALA A 104 10.14 -20.14 -10.86
CA ALA A 104 9.91 -19.12 -11.87
C ALA A 104 10.71 -17.87 -11.54
N GLU A 105 11.05 -17.12 -12.58
CA GLU A 105 11.65 -15.80 -12.45
C GLU A 105 10.54 -14.75 -12.52
N VAL A 106 10.33 -14.04 -11.42
CA VAL A 106 9.27 -13.01 -11.27
C VAL A 106 9.90 -11.66 -11.44
N SER A 107 9.36 -10.87 -12.38
CA SER A 107 9.80 -9.50 -12.64
C SER A 107 9.14 -8.48 -11.71
N ASP A 108 9.81 -7.36 -11.50
CA ASP A 108 9.28 -6.20 -10.78
C ASP A 108 8.03 -5.60 -11.47
N HIS A 109 7.89 -5.73 -12.79
CA HIS A 109 6.67 -5.36 -13.51
C HIS A 109 5.45 -6.15 -13.06
N LEU A 110 5.59 -7.46 -12.81
CA LEU A 110 4.50 -8.27 -12.30
C LEU A 110 4.07 -7.80 -10.90
N VAL A 111 5.05 -7.51 -10.05
CA VAL A 111 4.79 -7.02 -8.68
C VAL A 111 4.11 -5.65 -8.74
N PHE A 112 4.59 -4.74 -9.58
CA PHE A 112 3.96 -3.44 -9.81
C PHE A 112 2.50 -3.59 -10.29
N ASP A 113 2.25 -4.47 -11.27
CA ASP A 113 0.88 -4.74 -11.76
C ASP A 113 -0.04 -5.24 -10.65
N SER A 114 0.48 -6.07 -9.74
CA SER A 114 -0.28 -6.56 -8.58
C SER A 114 -0.67 -5.46 -7.59
N MET A 115 0.14 -4.40 -7.48
CA MET A 115 -0.05 -3.29 -6.56
C MET A 115 -0.95 -2.19 -7.11
N LYS A 116 -1.10 -2.08 -8.44
CA LYS A 116 -1.83 -0.98 -9.10
C LYS A 116 -3.21 -0.71 -8.52
N ASN A 117 -4.02 -1.74 -8.37
CA ASN A 117 -5.40 -1.59 -7.90
C ASN A 117 -5.45 -1.05 -6.46
N TYR A 118 -4.56 -1.53 -5.60
CA TYR A 118 -4.43 -1.05 -4.23
C TYR A 118 -4.02 0.43 -4.20
N LEU A 119 -2.94 0.78 -4.90
CA LEU A 119 -2.44 2.16 -4.97
C LEU A 119 -3.50 3.10 -5.56
N PHE A 120 -4.21 2.67 -6.61
CA PHE A 120 -5.28 3.46 -7.21
C PHE A 120 -6.42 3.74 -6.22
N GLN A 121 -6.82 2.75 -5.41
CA GLN A 121 -7.85 2.95 -4.39
C GLN A 121 -7.41 3.96 -3.33
N VAL A 122 -6.16 3.88 -2.86
CA VAL A 122 -5.60 4.82 -1.88
C VAL A 122 -5.59 6.23 -2.45
N VAL A 123 -5.01 6.43 -3.64
CA VAL A 123 -4.92 7.75 -4.30
C VAL A 123 -6.32 8.33 -4.57
N ARG A 124 -7.25 7.52 -5.05
CA ARG A 124 -8.64 7.94 -5.28
C ARG A 124 -9.31 8.41 -3.98
N THR A 125 -9.09 7.70 -2.89
CA THR A 125 -9.68 8.06 -1.59
C THR A 125 -9.07 9.35 -1.05
N ILE A 126 -7.74 9.53 -1.17
CA ILE A 126 -7.08 10.79 -0.84
C ILE A 126 -7.69 11.95 -1.63
N ARG A 127 -7.84 11.78 -2.95
CA ARG A 127 -8.46 12.82 -3.80
C ARG A 127 -9.87 13.15 -3.35
N ASN A 128 -10.71 12.16 -3.10
CA ASN A 128 -12.09 12.37 -2.65
C ASN A 128 -12.13 13.13 -1.31
N ILE A 129 -11.21 12.83 -0.39
CA ILE A 129 -11.10 13.57 0.88
C ILE A 129 -10.72 15.04 0.61
N MET A 130 -9.69 15.28 -0.22
CA MET A 130 -9.24 16.63 -0.56
C MET A 130 -10.33 17.49 -1.23
N GLU A 131 -11.24 16.85 -1.97
CA GLU A 131 -12.38 17.53 -2.61
C GLU A 131 -13.52 17.85 -1.63
N THR A 132 -13.60 17.16 -0.48
CA THR A 132 -14.70 17.29 0.49
C THR A 132 -14.37 18.13 1.72
N ILE A 133 -13.10 18.30 2.05
CA ILE A 133 -12.65 19.12 3.19
C ILE A 133 -12.64 20.61 2.81
N PRO A 134 -12.69 21.54 3.79
CA PRO A 134 -12.56 22.97 3.54
C PRO A 134 -11.29 23.34 2.75
N PRO A 135 -11.35 24.34 1.84
CA PRO A 135 -10.22 24.74 1.02
C PRO A 135 -8.96 25.11 1.82
N GLU A 136 -9.15 25.73 2.99
CA GLU A 136 -8.05 26.11 3.89
C GLU A 136 -7.28 24.90 4.39
N LEU A 137 -7.98 23.81 4.76
CA LEU A 137 -7.35 22.55 5.17
C LEU A 137 -6.66 21.84 4.00
N SER A 138 -7.26 21.91 2.79
CA SER A 138 -6.61 21.40 1.59
C SER A 138 -5.31 22.14 1.29
N GLY A 139 -5.29 23.46 1.45
CA GLY A 139 -4.10 24.29 1.34
C GLY A 139 -3.00 23.87 2.33
N ASP A 140 -3.36 23.71 3.60
CA ASP A 140 -2.45 23.24 4.65
C ASP A 140 -1.80 21.89 4.30
N ILE A 141 -2.61 20.94 3.80
CA ILE A 141 -2.11 19.59 3.43
C ILE A 141 -1.17 19.68 2.22
N ILE A 142 -1.45 20.56 1.25
CA ILE A 142 -0.56 20.78 0.10
C ILE A 142 0.80 21.34 0.56
N GLU A 143 0.80 22.28 1.51
CA GLU A 143 2.04 22.88 2.04
C GLU A 143 2.82 21.89 2.91
N ASN A 144 2.16 21.16 3.80
CA ASN A 144 2.81 20.30 4.80
C ASN A 144 3.03 18.88 4.31
N GLY A 145 2.39 18.47 3.20
CA GLY A 145 2.46 17.11 2.65
C GLY A 145 1.53 16.12 3.36
N ILE A 146 1.70 14.86 2.99
CA ILE A 146 0.96 13.71 3.54
C ILE A 146 1.94 12.86 4.33
N TYR A 147 1.60 12.56 5.57
CA TYR A 147 2.39 11.65 6.41
C TYR A 147 1.99 10.22 6.12
N LEU A 148 2.96 9.40 5.72
CA LEU A 148 2.75 7.97 5.48
C LEU A 148 3.26 7.18 6.69
N SER A 149 2.37 6.43 7.32
CA SER A 149 2.72 5.45 8.33
C SER A 149 2.62 4.05 7.72
N LEU A 150 3.70 3.29 7.84
CA LEU A 150 3.78 1.92 7.37
C LEU A 150 4.08 1.03 8.57
N ILE A 151 3.17 0.14 8.90
CA ILE A 151 3.43 -0.87 9.90
C ILE A 151 4.22 -1.98 9.21
N HIS A 152 5.51 -2.05 9.51
CA HIS A 152 6.30 -3.25 9.23
C HIS A 152 5.85 -4.33 10.23
N ILE A 153 5.18 -5.32 9.71
CA ILE A 153 4.90 -6.56 10.42
C ILE A 153 5.96 -7.57 10.06
#